data_2dc472cfe09bb2a78ecdf0a0dfd01548
#
_entry.id   2dc472cfe09bb2a78ecdf0a0dfd01548
#
_cell.length_a   1.000
_cell.length_b   1.000
_cell.length_c   1.000
_cell.angle_alpha   90.00
_cell.angle_beta   90.00
_cell.angle_gamma   90.00
#
_symmetry.space_group_name_H-M   'P 1'
#
loop_
_entity.id
_entity.type
_entity.pdbx_description
1 polymer ?
#
loop_
_entity_poly.entity_id
_entity_poly.type
_entity_poly.pdbx_seq_one_letter_code
_entity_poly.pdbx_strand_id
1 'polypeptide(L)'
;MKTLKITTISLSILISSCTQNQNYKKPETELERFSYSIGVNIATTMKEKHDLKEIDGIAVAKGFNDVIYNKKLDIELLGTDSILNDYFFKLSEDLKYEQAAEALKKGEEFLKENATRKEVKTTESGLQYEILKLGNRGVKAEKENVVTIHYQASFIDGEVYDSSIEKEPVSFPLNAPNGTIKG
;
A
#
# COMPACT_ATOMS: atom_id res chain seq x y z
N MET A 1 47.43 4.63 59.94
CA MET A 1 46.44 5.07 58.96
C MET A 1 46.62 4.20 57.69
N LYS A 2 45.73 3.21 57.49
CA LYS A 2 45.78 2.29 56.34
C LYS A 2 44.84 2.85 55.26
N THR A 3 45.38 3.25 54.13
CA THR A 3 44.65 3.72 52.97
C THR A 3 44.06 2.54 52.21
N LEU A 4 42.71 2.46 52.21
CA LEU A 4 41.97 1.47 51.47
C LEU A 4 41.90 1.89 49.98
N LYS A 5 42.53 1.14 49.08
CA LYS A 5 42.39 1.32 47.64
C LYS A 5 41.10 0.64 47.17
N ILE A 6 40.14 1.44 46.79
CA ILE A 6 38.92 0.97 46.13
C ILE A 6 39.23 0.75 44.66
N THR A 7 39.28 -0.52 44.26
CA THR A 7 39.44 -0.90 42.84
C THR A 7 38.05 -0.92 42.22
N THR A 8 37.70 0.06 41.44
CA THR A 8 36.47 0.09 40.64
C THR A 8 36.63 -0.91 39.49
N ILE A 9 35.88 -2.03 39.61
CA ILE A 9 35.71 -2.98 38.52
C ILE A 9 34.68 -2.38 37.58
N SER A 10 35.12 -1.84 36.45
CA SER A 10 34.29 -1.42 35.34
C SER A 10 33.72 -2.66 34.67
N LEU A 11 32.47 -2.99 34.96
CA LEU A 11 31.71 -4.03 34.25
C LEU A 11 31.29 -3.48 32.88
N SER A 12 32.15 -3.65 31.89
CA SER A 12 31.79 -3.42 30.49
C SER A 12 30.82 -4.49 30.04
N ILE A 13 29.53 -4.13 30.05
CA ILE A 13 28.48 -4.92 29.40
C ILE A 13 28.76 -4.84 27.90
N LEU A 14 29.45 -5.85 27.38
CA LEU A 14 29.47 -6.13 25.96
C LEU A 14 28.05 -6.52 25.55
N ILE A 15 27.28 -5.56 25.02
CA ILE A 15 26.07 -5.86 24.26
C ILE A 15 26.59 -6.55 22.99
N SER A 16 26.79 -7.86 23.09
CA SER A 16 26.89 -8.70 21.90
C SER A 16 25.54 -8.61 21.19
N SER A 17 25.45 -7.68 20.26
CA SER A 17 24.49 -7.77 19.17
C SER A 17 24.77 -9.10 18.46
N CYS A 18 24.08 -10.16 18.94
CA CYS A 18 24.01 -11.41 18.18
C CYS A 18 23.24 -11.15 16.91
N THR A 19 23.89 -10.59 15.91
CA THR A 19 23.59 -10.95 14.54
C THR A 19 23.81 -12.46 14.49
N GLN A 20 22.70 -13.21 14.58
CA GLN A 20 22.68 -14.64 14.29
C GLN A 20 23.01 -14.81 12.80
N ASN A 21 24.25 -14.62 12.47
CA ASN A 21 24.85 -15.16 11.27
C ASN A 21 24.99 -16.68 11.57
N GLN A 22 23.85 -17.40 11.52
CA GLN A 22 23.93 -18.84 11.40
C GLN A 22 24.85 -19.08 10.21
N ASN A 23 25.86 -19.93 10.36
CA ASN A 23 26.80 -20.31 9.32
C ASN A 23 26.04 -21.03 8.19
N TYR A 24 25.20 -20.23 7.46
CA TYR A 24 24.48 -20.74 6.31
C TYR A 24 25.50 -20.99 5.20
N LYS A 25 25.69 -22.28 4.90
CA LYS A 25 26.51 -22.69 3.79
C LYS A 25 25.65 -22.73 2.53
N LYS A 26 26.19 -22.20 1.42
CA LYS A 26 25.54 -22.30 0.12
C LYS A 26 25.12 -23.75 -0.17
N PRO A 27 23.91 -24.00 -0.67
CA PRO A 27 23.43 -25.35 -0.97
C PRO A 27 24.34 -26.05 -2.00
N GLU A 28 24.91 -27.19 -1.65
CA GLU A 28 25.80 -27.98 -2.51
C GLU A 28 25.18 -29.29 -2.98
N THR A 29 24.43 -29.94 -2.09
CA THR A 29 23.74 -31.20 -2.39
C THR A 29 22.39 -30.98 -3.07
N GLU A 30 21.87 -32.01 -3.72
CA GLU A 30 20.54 -31.97 -4.33
C GLU A 30 19.45 -31.68 -3.28
N LEU A 31 19.52 -32.32 -2.12
CA LEU A 31 18.55 -32.12 -1.03
C LEU A 31 18.59 -30.68 -0.49
N GLU A 32 19.81 -30.11 -0.31
CA GLU A 32 19.96 -28.73 0.15
C GLU A 32 19.38 -27.73 -0.87
N ARG A 33 19.64 -27.93 -2.16
CA ARG A 33 19.09 -27.11 -3.24
C ARG A 33 17.58 -27.20 -3.29
N PHE A 34 17.02 -28.41 -3.18
CA PHE A 34 15.58 -28.63 -3.12
C PHE A 34 14.95 -27.91 -1.92
N SER A 35 15.52 -28.08 -0.72
CA SER A 35 15.03 -27.45 0.51
C SER A 35 15.07 -25.93 0.44
N TYR A 36 16.16 -25.36 -0.07
CA TYR A 36 16.29 -23.92 -0.30
C TYR A 36 15.26 -23.42 -1.30
N SER A 37 15.01 -24.16 -2.38
CA SER A 37 14.03 -23.78 -3.40
C SER A 37 12.60 -23.76 -2.86
N ILE A 38 12.25 -24.64 -1.92
CA ILE A 38 10.95 -24.55 -1.22
C ILE A 38 10.83 -23.22 -0.50
N GLY A 39 11.86 -22.83 0.28
CA GLY A 39 11.87 -21.56 1.00
C GLY A 39 11.72 -20.35 0.07
N VAL A 40 12.46 -20.35 -1.05
CA VAL A 40 12.37 -19.30 -2.07
C VAL A 40 10.95 -19.23 -2.65
N ASN A 41 10.36 -20.35 -3.02
CA ASN A 41 9.02 -20.41 -3.61
C ASN A 41 7.94 -19.88 -2.67
N ILE A 42 7.96 -20.33 -1.40
CA ILE A 42 7.03 -19.86 -0.38
C ILE A 42 7.18 -18.33 -0.16
N ALA A 43 8.41 -17.86 0.03
CA ALA A 43 8.69 -16.45 0.28
C ALA A 43 8.27 -15.56 -0.90
N THR A 44 8.55 -15.98 -2.14
CA THR A 44 8.13 -15.27 -3.35
C THR A 44 6.61 -15.16 -3.40
N THR A 45 5.90 -16.29 -3.19
CA THR A 45 4.43 -16.30 -3.19
C THR A 45 3.85 -15.36 -2.11
N MET A 46 4.40 -15.38 -0.90
CA MET A 46 3.94 -14.53 0.20
C MET A 46 4.18 -13.04 -0.10
N LYS A 47 5.35 -12.72 -0.67
CA LYS A 47 5.69 -11.36 -1.07
C LYS A 47 4.77 -10.84 -2.19
N GLU A 48 4.53 -11.64 -3.22
CA GLU A 48 3.73 -11.24 -4.38
C GLU A 48 2.23 -11.10 -4.04
N LYS A 49 1.69 -12.01 -3.22
CA LYS A 49 0.26 -12.02 -2.90
C LYS A 49 -0.14 -11.07 -1.78
N HIS A 50 0.77 -10.85 -0.83
CA HIS A 50 0.44 -10.16 0.42
C HIS A 50 1.37 -8.98 0.73
N ASP A 51 2.30 -8.63 -0.18
CA ASP A 51 3.33 -7.61 0.05
C ASP A 51 4.08 -7.79 1.40
N LEU A 52 4.35 -9.06 1.76
CA LEU A 52 4.99 -9.40 3.02
C LEU A 52 6.43 -8.86 3.04
N LYS A 53 6.71 -7.88 3.91
CA LYS A 53 8.01 -7.21 4.01
C LYS A 53 8.89 -7.82 5.10
N GLU A 54 8.28 -8.35 6.16
CA GLU A 54 8.97 -8.88 7.33
C GLU A 54 8.40 -10.24 7.75
N ILE A 55 9.27 -11.15 8.18
CA ILE A 55 8.90 -12.45 8.70
C ILE A 55 10.00 -12.97 9.65
N ASP A 56 9.61 -13.65 10.72
CA ASP A 56 10.55 -14.39 11.55
C ASP A 56 10.92 -15.73 10.88
N GLY A 57 12.05 -15.73 10.19
CA GLY A 57 12.55 -16.92 9.49
C GLY A 57 12.87 -18.09 10.41
N ILE A 58 13.18 -17.84 11.70
CA ILE A 58 13.46 -18.91 12.68
C ILE A 58 12.15 -19.59 13.06
N ALA A 59 11.09 -18.83 13.32
CA ALA A 59 9.77 -19.36 13.62
C ALA A 59 9.20 -20.13 12.42
N VAL A 60 9.39 -19.63 11.19
CA VAL A 60 8.99 -20.36 9.96
C VAL A 60 9.70 -21.71 9.85
N ALA A 61 11.03 -21.71 9.98
CA ALA A 61 11.82 -22.93 9.90
C ALA A 61 11.44 -23.93 11.00
N LYS A 62 11.15 -23.44 12.23
CA LYS A 62 10.68 -24.28 13.33
C LYS A 62 9.32 -24.91 13.01
N GLY A 63 8.33 -24.12 12.60
CA GLY A 63 7.01 -24.62 12.25
C GLY A 63 7.06 -25.66 11.13
N PHE A 64 7.85 -25.41 10.08
CA PHE A 64 8.07 -26.35 9.00
C PHE A 64 8.66 -27.68 9.49
N ASN A 65 9.72 -27.61 10.31
CA ASN A 65 10.37 -28.79 10.87
C ASN A 65 9.46 -29.58 11.81
N ASP A 66 8.64 -28.89 12.62
CA ASP A 66 7.74 -29.55 13.56
C ASP A 66 6.70 -30.39 12.80
N VAL A 67 6.17 -29.88 11.69
CA VAL A 67 5.24 -30.63 10.83
C VAL A 67 5.95 -31.80 10.13
N ILE A 68 7.07 -31.56 9.46
CA ILE A 68 7.79 -32.57 8.67
C ILE A 68 8.26 -33.76 9.56
N TYR A 69 8.68 -33.47 10.78
CA TYR A 69 9.20 -34.48 11.71
C TYR A 69 8.17 -34.95 12.75
N ASN A 70 6.87 -34.65 12.56
CA ASN A 70 5.76 -35.05 13.44
C ASN A 70 6.00 -34.65 14.91
N LYS A 71 6.56 -33.45 15.16
CA LYS A 71 6.77 -32.93 16.51
C LYS A 71 5.51 -32.25 17.01
N LYS A 72 5.45 -32.05 18.34
CA LYS A 72 4.38 -31.24 18.94
C LYS A 72 4.46 -29.81 18.42
N LEU A 73 3.36 -29.31 17.91
CA LEU A 73 3.24 -27.92 17.47
C LEU A 73 3.11 -26.97 18.67
N ASP A 74 3.70 -25.80 18.58
CA ASP A 74 3.55 -24.74 19.59
C ASP A 74 2.21 -24.00 19.43
N ILE A 75 1.58 -24.10 18.26
CA ILE A 75 0.26 -23.55 17.91
C ILE A 75 -0.59 -24.70 17.40
N GLU A 76 -1.86 -24.78 17.82
CA GLU A 76 -2.77 -25.79 17.30
C GLU A 76 -3.03 -25.61 15.80
N LEU A 77 -2.97 -26.70 15.06
CA LEU A 77 -3.11 -26.70 13.59
C LEU A 77 -4.41 -26.01 13.12
N LEU A 78 -5.52 -26.27 13.84
CA LEU A 78 -6.83 -25.65 13.54
C LEU A 78 -6.86 -24.13 13.72
N GLY A 79 -5.91 -23.57 14.47
CA GLY A 79 -5.81 -22.12 14.69
C GLY A 79 -4.92 -21.40 13.68
N THR A 80 -4.09 -22.10 12.91
CA THR A 80 -3.10 -21.48 12.03
C THR A 80 -3.74 -20.66 10.91
N ASP A 81 -4.83 -21.14 10.31
CA ASP A 81 -5.52 -20.43 9.23
C ASP A 81 -6.12 -19.10 9.73
N SER A 82 -6.69 -19.09 10.93
CA SER A 82 -7.22 -17.86 11.53
C SER A 82 -6.10 -16.84 11.75
N ILE A 83 -4.97 -17.26 12.34
CA ILE A 83 -3.82 -16.39 12.59
C ILE A 83 -3.29 -15.79 11.27
N LEU A 84 -3.15 -16.61 10.23
CA LEU A 84 -2.70 -16.14 8.92
C LEU A 84 -3.68 -15.14 8.29
N ASN A 85 -4.98 -15.47 8.30
CA ASN A 85 -6.01 -14.62 7.73
C ASN A 85 -6.10 -13.28 8.47
N ASP A 86 -6.08 -13.29 9.80
CA ASP A 86 -6.14 -12.08 10.62
C ASP A 86 -4.91 -11.18 10.38
N TYR A 87 -3.73 -11.78 10.27
CA TYR A 87 -2.50 -11.04 10.00
C TYR A 87 -2.50 -10.43 8.58
N PHE A 88 -2.87 -11.21 7.56
CA PHE A 88 -2.94 -10.69 6.19
C PHE A 88 -4.05 -9.66 6.01
N PHE A 89 -5.18 -9.84 6.69
CA PHE A 89 -6.23 -8.82 6.70
C PHE A 89 -5.70 -7.50 7.25
N LYS A 90 -5.05 -7.53 8.42
CA LYS A 90 -4.46 -6.35 9.03
C LYS A 90 -3.41 -5.72 8.11
N LEU A 91 -2.51 -6.50 7.55
CA LEU A 91 -1.49 -6.02 6.61
C LEU A 91 -2.13 -5.33 5.39
N SER A 92 -3.20 -5.89 4.83
CA SER A 92 -3.92 -5.30 3.70
C SER A 92 -4.59 -3.97 4.05
N GLU A 93 -5.12 -3.83 5.28
CA GLU A 93 -5.71 -2.57 5.76
C GLU A 93 -4.61 -1.51 5.96
N ASP A 94 -3.50 -1.86 6.59
CA ASP A 94 -2.37 -0.94 6.78
C ASP A 94 -1.84 -0.42 5.42
N LEU A 95 -1.70 -1.30 4.42
CA LEU A 95 -1.31 -0.92 3.05
C LEU A 95 -2.31 0.03 2.38
N LYS A 96 -3.62 -0.21 2.55
CA LYS A 96 -4.64 0.70 2.03
C LYS A 96 -4.55 2.08 2.68
N TYR A 97 -4.32 2.16 3.99
CA TYR A 97 -4.13 3.43 4.68
C TYR A 97 -2.88 4.17 4.21
N GLU A 98 -1.76 3.47 4.04
CA GLU A 98 -0.53 4.06 3.49
C GLU A 98 -0.76 4.61 2.07
N GLN A 99 -1.37 3.82 1.18
CA GLN A 99 -1.68 4.23 -0.19
C GLN A 99 -2.65 5.43 -0.23
N ALA A 100 -3.68 5.42 0.62
CA ALA A 100 -4.62 6.53 0.73
C ALA A 100 -3.94 7.82 1.22
N ALA A 101 -3.07 7.71 2.22
CA ALA A 101 -2.30 8.85 2.74
C ALA A 101 -1.34 9.42 1.68
N GLU A 102 -0.67 8.56 0.93
CA GLU A 102 0.21 8.98 -0.16
C GLU A 102 -0.58 9.64 -1.30
N ALA A 103 -1.73 9.06 -1.69
CA ALA A 103 -2.61 9.63 -2.71
C ALA A 103 -3.15 11.00 -2.29
N LEU A 104 -3.57 11.15 -1.03
CA LEU A 104 -4.02 12.43 -0.47
C LEU A 104 -2.92 13.47 -0.56
N LYS A 105 -1.72 13.15 -0.10
CA LYS A 105 -0.57 14.06 -0.16
C LYS A 105 -0.26 14.50 -1.59
N LYS A 106 -0.19 13.56 -2.55
CA LYS A 106 0.01 13.87 -3.97
C LYS A 106 -1.10 14.75 -4.53
N GLY A 107 -2.35 14.49 -4.13
CA GLY A 107 -3.51 15.30 -4.51
C GLY A 107 -3.42 16.73 -3.98
N GLU A 108 -3.05 16.93 -2.72
CA GLU A 108 -2.86 18.25 -2.12
C GLU A 108 -1.72 19.02 -2.78
N GLU A 109 -0.59 18.38 -3.05
CA GLU A 109 0.54 18.97 -3.76
C GLU A 109 0.13 19.40 -5.18
N PHE A 110 -0.56 18.54 -5.91
CA PHE A 110 -1.10 18.86 -7.24
C PHE A 110 -2.05 20.06 -7.20
N LEU A 111 -3.03 20.08 -6.29
CA LEU A 111 -3.98 21.20 -6.18
C LEU A 111 -3.27 22.51 -5.84
N LYS A 112 -2.28 22.48 -4.97
CA LYS A 112 -1.48 23.65 -4.62
C LYS A 112 -0.70 24.19 -5.81
N GLU A 113 -0.06 23.32 -6.58
CA GLU A 113 0.67 23.71 -7.79
C GLU A 113 -0.30 24.20 -8.87
N ASN A 114 -1.37 23.47 -9.14
CA ASN A 114 -2.35 23.80 -10.17
C ASN A 114 -3.04 25.15 -9.92
N ALA A 115 -3.27 25.50 -8.65
CA ALA A 115 -3.84 26.82 -8.27
C ALA A 115 -2.95 28.01 -8.67
N THR A 116 -1.66 27.80 -8.95
CA THR A 116 -0.75 28.89 -9.40
C THR A 116 -0.91 29.24 -10.87
N ARG A 117 -1.59 28.39 -11.63
CA ARG A 117 -1.85 28.61 -13.07
C ARG A 117 -2.92 29.68 -13.26
N LYS A 118 -2.65 30.65 -14.13
CA LYS A 118 -3.53 31.81 -14.36
C LYS A 118 -4.92 31.44 -14.89
N GLU A 119 -5.00 30.35 -15.63
CA GLU A 119 -6.22 29.86 -16.28
C GLU A 119 -7.12 29.09 -15.30
N VAL A 120 -6.56 28.64 -14.17
CA VAL A 120 -7.25 27.82 -13.18
C VAL A 120 -8.00 28.71 -12.19
N LYS A 121 -9.24 28.36 -11.95
CA LYS A 121 -10.10 29.00 -10.93
C LYS A 121 -10.44 27.98 -9.85
N THR A 122 -10.40 28.41 -8.60
CA THR A 122 -10.77 27.60 -7.45
C THR A 122 -12.09 28.09 -6.86
N THR A 123 -13.03 27.20 -6.63
CA THR A 123 -14.31 27.50 -5.96
C THR A 123 -14.14 27.48 -4.44
N GLU A 124 -15.16 27.92 -3.70
CA GLU A 124 -15.18 27.85 -2.23
C GLU A 124 -15.13 26.40 -1.71
N SER A 125 -15.61 25.43 -2.49
CA SER A 125 -15.53 23.99 -2.18
C SER A 125 -14.14 23.38 -2.40
N GLY A 126 -13.19 24.14 -2.99
CA GLY A 126 -11.86 23.65 -3.34
C GLY A 126 -11.79 23.01 -4.74
N LEU A 127 -12.91 22.93 -5.46
CA LEU A 127 -12.89 22.46 -6.85
C LEU A 127 -12.09 23.43 -7.71
N GLN A 128 -11.17 22.91 -8.50
CA GLN A 128 -10.41 23.68 -9.48
C GLN A 128 -10.89 23.37 -10.89
N TYR A 129 -11.03 24.39 -11.70
CA TYR A 129 -11.45 24.24 -13.10
C TYR A 129 -10.75 25.23 -14.02
N GLU A 130 -10.62 24.83 -15.27
CA GLU A 130 -10.12 25.64 -16.36
C GLU A 130 -11.08 25.60 -17.53
N ILE A 131 -11.31 26.73 -18.19
CA ILE A 131 -12.16 26.81 -19.37
C ILE A 131 -11.25 26.75 -20.60
N LEU A 132 -11.18 25.58 -21.24
CA LEU A 132 -10.34 25.38 -22.42
C LEU A 132 -10.90 26.09 -23.66
N LYS A 133 -12.23 26.18 -23.78
CA LYS A 133 -12.92 26.84 -24.88
C LYS A 133 -14.21 27.46 -24.38
N LEU A 134 -14.37 28.77 -24.61
CA LEU A 134 -15.62 29.44 -24.30
C LEU A 134 -16.73 28.93 -25.24
N GLY A 135 -17.87 28.62 -24.63
CA GLY A 135 -19.07 28.30 -25.39
C GLY A 135 -19.60 29.50 -26.16
N ASN A 136 -20.40 29.23 -27.16
CA ASN A 136 -21.18 30.28 -27.85
C ASN A 136 -22.12 30.94 -26.80
N ARG A 137 -22.43 32.23 -26.99
CA ARG A 137 -23.38 32.98 -26.13
C ARG A 137 -24.82 32.49 -26.31
N GLY A 138 -25.04 31.18 -26.17
CA GLY A 138 -26.31 30.53 -26.26
C GLY A 138 -26.99 30.35 -24.91
N VAL A 139 -27.99 29.50 -24.88
CA VAL A 139 -28.72 29.14 -23.68
C VAL A 139 -27.78 28.40 -22.71
N LYS A 140 -27.73 28.83 -21.47
CA LYS A 140 -27.06 28.09 -20.39
C LYS A 140 -27.91 26.94 -19.91
N ALA A 141 -27.28 25.84 -19.57
CA ALA A 141 -27.98 24.71 -18.96
C ALA A 141 -28.47 25.12 -17.55
N GLU A 142 -29.72 24.81 -17.27
CA GLU A 142 -30.38 25.01 -15.97
C GLU A 142 -30.43 23.67 -15.22
N LYS A 143 -30.70 23.72 -13.91
CA LYS A 143 -30.68 22.57 -13.02
C LYS A 143 -31.58 21.43 -13.47
N GLU A 144 -32.71 21.73 -14.10
CA GLU A 144 -33.72 20.75 -14.56
C GLU A 144 -33.38 20.21 -15.96
N ASN A 145 -32.33 20.67 -16.61
CA ASN A 145 -32.03 20.24 -17.96
C ASN A 145 -31.27 18.90 -17.97
N VAL A 146 -31.41 18.19 -19.07
CA VAL A 146 -30.57 17.06 -19.45
C VAL A 146 -29.45 17.60 -20.33
N VAL A 147 -28.21 17.27 -20.00
CA VAL A 147 -27.04 17.62 -20.80
C VAL A 147 -26.44 16.39 -21.44
N THR A 148 -25.93 16.57 -22.64
CA THR A 148 -25.22 15.52 -23.40
C THR A 148 -23.78 15.97 -23.59
N ILE A 149 -22.83 15.20 -23.10
CA ILE A 149 -21.41 15.55 -23.11
C ILE A 149 -20.53 14.39 -23.55
N HIS A 150 -19.37 14.71 -24.07
CA HIS A 150 -18.21 13.83 -23.98
C HIS A 150 -17.37 14.21 -22.77
N TYR A 151 -16.78 13.24 -22.13
CA TYR A 151 -15.86 13.42 -21.02
C TYR A 151 -14.67 12.49 -21.11
N GLN A 152 -13.62 12.86 -20.43
CA GLN A 152 -12.47 12.02 -20.15
C GLN A 152 -12.08 12.23 -18.69
N ALA A 153 -11.96 11.14 -17.95
CA ALA A 153 -11.55 11.13 -16.56
C ALA A 153 -10.15 10.49 -16.46
N SER A 154 -9.24 11.19 -15.82
CA SER A 154 -7.87 10.73 -15.61
C SER A 154 -7.39 10.98 -14.20
N PHE A 155 -6.42 10.20 -13.77
CA PHE A 155 -5.66 10.48 -12.56
C PHE A 155 -4.74 11.68 -12.75
N ILE A 156 -4.14 12.18 -11.66
CA ILE A 156 -3.24 13.34 -11.68
C ILE A 156 -1.94 13.09 -12.45
N ASP A 157 -1.54 11.85 -12.64
CA ASP A 157 -0.41 11.42 -13.48
C ASP A 157 -0.73 11.37 -14.98
N GLY A 158 -2.01 11.59 -15.35
CA GLY A 158 -2.50 11.60 -16.72
C GLY A 158 -3.04 10.26 -17.22
N GLU A 159 -2.97 9.17 -16.43
CA GLU A 159 -3.58 7.91 -16.79
C GLU A 159 -5.10 8.05 -16.89
N VAL A 160 -5.66 7.69 -18.07
CA VAL A 160 -7.09 7.76 -18.34
C VAL A 160 -7.76 6.49 -17.83
N TYR A 161 -8.68 6.61 -16.89
CA TYR A 161 -9.42 5.46 -16.37
C TYR A 161 -10.86 5.35 -16.92
N ASP A 162 -11.42 6.44 -17.47
CA ASP A 162 -12.73 6.42 -18.14
C ASP A 162 -12.84 7.53 -19.18
N SER A 163 -13.51 7.24 -20.31
CA SER A 163 -13.70 8.18 -21.42
C SER A 163 -14.89 7.81 -22.28
N SER A 164 -15.60 8.82 -22.78
CA SER A 164 -16.62 8.69 -23.82
C SER A 164 -16.17 9.21 -25.19
N ILE A 165 -14.92 9.71 -25.35
CA ILE A 165 -14.46 10.41 -26.55
C ILE A 165 -14.55 9.54 -27.82
N GLU A 166 -14.29 8.23 -27.68
CA GLU A 166 -14.38 7.26 -28.81
C GLU A 166 -15.69 6.45 -28.78
N LYS A 167 -16.66 6.88 -27.99
CA LYS A 167 -17.99 6.24 -27.82
C LYS A 167 -19.09 7.25 -28.05
N GLU A 168 -20.34 6.84 -27.89
CA GLU A 168 -21.48 7.76 -27.90
C GLU A 168 -21.40 8.73 -26.71
N PRO A 169 -21.81 10.00 -26.89
CA PRO A 169 -21.86 10.96 -25.80
C PRO A 169 -22.85 10.52 -24.72
N VAL A 170 -22.58 10.88 -23.47
CA VAL A 170 -23.40 10.50 -22.32
C VAL A 170 -24.39 11.62 -21.99
N SER A 171 -25.66 11.25 -21.81
CA SER A 171 -26.73 12.17 -21.41
C SER A 171 -27.14 11.91 -19.97
N PHE A 172 -27.22 12.98 -19.16
CA PHE A 172 -27.73 12.88 -17.79
C PHE A 172 -28.43 14.18 -17.36
N PRO A 173 -29.43 14.08 -16.47
CA PRO A 173 -30.08 15.23 -15.88
C PRO A 173 -29.18 15.87 -14.81
N LEU A 174 -29.08 17.18 -14.80
CA LEU A 174 -28.21 17.91 -13.86
C LEU A 174 -28.70 17.85 -12.41
N ASN A 175 -29.99 17.60 -12.19
CA ASN A 175 -30.59 17.49 -10.86
C ASN A 175 -30.68 16.07 -10.30
N ALA A 176 -30.18 15.06 -11.01
CA ALA A 176 -30.24 13.68 -10.54
C ALA A 176 -29.32 13.47 -9.31
N PRO A 177 -29.79 12.75 -8.28
CA PRO A 177 -29.00 12.49 -7.08
C PRO A 177 -27.65 11.80 -7.36
N ASN A 178 -27.59 11.03 -8.45
CA ASN A 178 -26.41 10.26 -8.88
C ASN A 178 -25.87 10.75 -10.23
N GLY A 179 -26.25 11.94 -10.69
CA GLY A 179 -25.93 12.41 -12.05
C GLY A 179 -24.56 13.05 -12.18
N THR A 180 -24.16 13.86 -11.21
CA THR A 180 -22.89 14.61 -11.22
C THR A 180 -22.33 14.77 -9.82
N ILE A 181 -21.03 14.91 -9.73
CA ILE A 181 -20.38 15.37 -8.49
C ILE A 181 -20.81 16.81 -8.21
N LYS A 182 -21.01 17.15 -6.95
CA LYS A 182 -21.25 18.55 -6.54
C LYS A 182 -19.92 19.27 -6.57
N GLY A 183 -19.81 20.29 -7.39
CA GLY A 183 -18.67 21.20 -7.45
C GLY A 183 -18.90 22.47 -6.64
#